data_28aec64bd05f59851bea7451fd88db52
#
_entry.id   28aec64bd05f59851bea7451fd88db52
#
_cell.length_a   1.000
_cell.length_b   1.000
_cell.length_c   1.000
_cell.angle_alpha   90.00
_cell.angle_beta   90.00
_cell.angle_gamma   90.00
#
_symmetry.space_group_name_H-M   'P 1'
#
loop_
_entity.id
_entity.type
_entity.pdbx_description
1 polymer ?
#
loop_
_entity_poly.entity_id
_entity_poly.type
_entity_poly.pdbx_seq_one_letter_code
_entity_poly.pdbx_strand_id
1 'polypeptide(L)'
;MAQFDVLKNPGQQQEAIPFVVVLQNARFDRSTTRFVAPLVLSRLANIVEHYLAPRFIIHGVEVVMDVFNLATLPVNRMGTPVASLADEESRVKLMRALDDFLSQA
;
A
#
# COMPACT_ATOMS: atom_id res chain seq x y z
N MET A 1 -10.25 8.40 5.50
CA MET A 1 -9.52 7.40 4.68
C MET A 1 -10.03 6.02 5.00
N ALA A 2 -10.48 5.32 4.00
CA ALA A 2 -10.92 3.94 4.16
C ALA A 2 -9.73 2.98 4.00
N GLN A 3 -9.91 1.75 4.49
CA GLN A 3 -8.94 0.69 4.24
C GLN A 3 -8.75 0.50 2.73
N PHE A 4 -7.49 0.34 2.33
CA PHE A 4 -7.05 0.16 0.94
C PHE A 4 -7.24 1.38 0.04
N ASP A 5 -7.49 2.54 0.61
CA ASP A 5 -7.34 3.79 -0.13
C ASP A 5 -5.88 4.00 -0.53
N VAL A 6 -5.69 4.53 -1.72
CA VAL A 6 -4.38 4.85 -2.28
C VAL A 6 -4.19 6.36 -2.28
N LEU A 7 -3.05 6.80 -1.78
CA LEU A 7 -2.70 8.21 -1.73
C LEU A 7 -1.34 8.42 -2.37
N LYS A 8 -1.07 9.64 -2.79
CA LYS A 8 0.29 10.02 -3.19
C LYS A 8 1.23 9.87 -2.00
N ASN A 9 2.43 9.38 -2.27
CA ASN A 9 3.46 9.28 -1.23
C ASN A 9 3.76 10.68 -0.68
N PRO A 10 3.53 10.92 0.62
CA PRO A 10 3.78 12.24 1.21
C PRO A 10 5.24 12.48 1.55
N GLY A 11 6.08 11.44 1.46
CA GLY A 11 7.49 11.52 1.78
C GLY A 11 8.36 11.87 0.59
N GLN A 12 9.63 11.58 0.72
CA GLN A 12 10.62 11.71 -0.34
C GLN A 12 10.58 10.45 -1.22
N GLN A 13 11.36 10.38 -2.27
CA GLN A 13 11.42 9.24 -3.19
C GLN A 13 10.11 9.00 -3.97
N GLN A 14 9.36 10.04 -4.25
CA GLN A 14 8.10 9.92 -4.99
C GLN A 14 8.30 9.38 -6.40
N GLU A 15 9.48 9.51 -6.96
CA GLU A 15 9.79 8.97 -8.29
C GLU A 15 9.81 7.46 -8.29
N ALA A 16 10.36 6.83 -7.25
CA ALA A 16 10.43 5.38 -7.12
C ALA A 16 9.19 4.81 -6.43
N ILE A 17 8.61 5.56 -5.50
CA ILE A 17 7.46 5.17 -4.69
C ILE A 17 6.38 6.24 -4.86
N PRO A 18 5.59 6.19 -5.95
CA PRO A 18 4.63 7.26 -6.21
C PRO A 18 3.43 7.27 -5.26
N PHE A 19 3.08 6.13 -4.69
CA PHE A 19 1.87 5.99 -3.88
C PHE A 19 2.13 5.19 -2.63
N VAL A 20 1.19 5.31 -1.69
CA VAL A 20 1.07 4.41 -0.53
C VAL A 20 -0.37 3.90 -0.47
N VAL A 21 -0.57 2.71 0.09
CA VAL A 21 -1.90 2.14 0.32
C VAL A 21 -2.14 2.00 1.81
N VAL A 22 -3.33 2.43 2.26
CA VAL A 22 -3.73 2.33 3.66
C VAL A 22 -4.15 0.90 3.96
N LEU A 23 -3.52 0.29 4.95
CA LEU A 23 -3.79 -1.09 5.35
C LEU A 23 -4.73 -1.19 6.55
N GLN A 24 -4.79 -0.13 7.33
CA GLN A 24 -5.51 -0.08 8.58
C GLN A 24 -7.02 -0.15 8.35
N ASN A 25 -7.71 -0.98 9.14
CA ASN A 25 -9.16 -1.07 9.08
C ASN A 25 -9.79 0.29 9.42
N ALA A 26 -10.85 0.65 8.70
CA ALA A 26 -11.53 1.94 8.86
C ALA A 26 -12.08 2.18 10.26
N ARG A 27 -12.33 1.12 11.05
CA ARG A 27 -12.79 1.29 12.43
C ARG A 27 -11.74 1.95 13.33
N PHE A 28 -10.49 2.03 12.87
CA PHE A 28 -9.41 2.72 13.59
C PHE A 28 -9.07 4.07 12.97
N ASP A 29 -9.99 4.66 12.21
CA ASP A 29 -9.75 5.90 11.48
C ASP A 29 -9.68 7.15 12.37
N ARG A 30 -9.99 7.03 13.65
CA ARG A 30 -9.81 8.11 14.64
C ARG A 30 -8.36 8.25 15.08
N SER A 31 -7.52 7.27 14.79
CA SER A 31 -6.10 7.37 15.10
C SER A 31 -5.47 8.53 14.32
N THR A 32 -4.47 9.17 14.94
CA THR A 32 -3.71 10.24 14.29
C THR A 32 -2.70 9.75 13.28
N THR A 33 -2.56 8.44 13.16
CA THR A 33 -1.62 7.80 12.23
C THR A 33 -2.34 6.79 11.36
N ARG A 34 -1.69 6.44 10.25
CA ARG A 34 -2.16 5.39 9.34
C ARG A 34 -1.04 4.40 9.05
N PHE A 35 -1.38 3.13 9.13
CA PHE A 35 -0.48 2.05 8.75
C PHE A 35 -0.58 1.83 7.25
N VAL A 36 0.54 1.97 6.55
CA VAL A 36 0.55 1.96 5.09
C VAL A 36 1.65 1.05 4.55
N ALA A 37 1.48 0.65 3.29
CA ALA A 37 2.53 0.00 2.51
C ALA A 37 2.91 0.89 1.33
N PRO A 38 4.20 0.96 0.98
CA PRO A 38 4.61 1.66 -0.22
C PRO A 38 4.17 0.91 -1.46
N LEU A 39 3.76 1.66 -2.47
CA LEU A 39 3.52 1.15 -3.82
C LEU A 39 4.68 1.61 -4.69
N VAL A 40 5.58 0.69 -5.00
CA VAL A 40 6.83 0.96 -5.70
C VAL A 40 6.63 0.75 -7.19
N LEU A 41 7.25 1.58 -8.02
CA LEU A 41 7.23 1.33 -9.46
C LEU A 41 7.70 -0.08 -9.75
N SER A 42 6.92 -0.81 -10.53
CA SER A 42 7.17 -2.22 -10.82
C SER A 42 8.58 -2.48 -11.36
N ARG A 43 9.06 -1.60 -12.23
CA ARG A 43 10.40 -1.72 -12.84
C ARG A 43 11.55 -1.55 -11.86
N LEU A 44 11.28 -0.97 -10.68
CA LEU A 44 12.29 -0.71 -9.65
C LEU A 44 12.17 -1.65 -8.44
N ALA A 45 11.16 -2.52 -8.43
CA ALA A 45 10.93 -3.41 -7.31
C ALA A 45 11.91 -4.59 -7.33
N ASN A 46 12.57 -4.83 -6.22
CA ASN A 46 13.54 -5.93 -6.04
C ASN A 46 12.94 -7.14 -5.32
N ILE A 47 11.62 -7.28 -5.35
CA ILE A 47 10.94 -8.36 -4.64
C ILE A 47 10.81 -9.56 -5.57
N VAL A 48 11.36 -10.68 -5.17
CA VAL A 48 11.41 -11.90 -5.98
C VAL A 48 10.12 -12.72 -5.86
N GLU A 49 9.50 -12.72 -4.69
CA GLU A 49 8.35 -13.55 -4.37
C GLU A 49 7.05 -12.93 -4.87
N HIS A 50 6.42 -13.51 -5.88
CA HIS A 50 5.21 -12.97 -6.51
C HIS A 50 4.06 -12.75 -5.55
N TYR A 51 3.79 -13.71 -4.66
CA TYR A 51 2.67 -13.62 -3.74
C TYR A 51 2.90 -12.60 -2.62
N LEU A 52 4.17 -12.21 -2.37
CA LEU A 52 4.51 -11.14 -1.44
C LEU A 52 4.58 -9.77 -2.13
N ALA A 53 4.51 -9.74 -3.45
CA ALA A 53 4.67 -8.53 -4.23
C ALA A 53 3.51 -8.36 -5.20
N PRO A 54 2.28 -8.19 -4.71
CA PRO A 54 1.13 -8.03 -5.60
C PRO A 54 1.26 -6.77 -6.45
N ARG A 55 0.85 -6.89 -7.71
CA ARG A 55 0.94 -5.82 -8.69
C ARG A 55 -0.42 -5.16 -8.88
N PHE A 56 -0.39 -3.85 -9.05
CA PHE A 56 -1.59 -3.06 -9.30
C PHE A 56 -1.29 -2.01 -10.35
N ILE A 57 -2.34 -1.50 -10.99
CA ILE A 57 -2.24 -0.37 -11.90
C ILE A 57 -3.01 0.78 -11.29
N ILE A 58 -2.31 1.87 -10.98
CA ILE A 58 -2.89 3.07 -10.39
C ILE A 58 -2.68 4.22 -11.38
N HIS A 59 -3.77 4.76 -11.92
CA HIS A 59 -3.72 5.85 -12.90
C HIS A 59 -2.77 5.54 -14.06
N GLY A 60 -2.83 4.29 -14.56
CA GLY A 60 -1.99 3.86 -15.66
C GLY A 60 -0.56 3.50 -15.30
N VAL A 61 -0.19 3.58 -14.03
CA VAL A 61 1.17 3.28 -13.55
C VAL A 61 1.16 1.92 -12.86
N GLU A 62 2.01 1.02 -13.33
CA GLU A 62 2.16 -0.30 -12.70
C GLU A 62 3.04 -0.20 -11.46
N VAL A 63 2.50 -0.65 -10.34
CA VAL A 63 3.17 -0.60 -9.04
C VAL A 63 3.09 -1.96 -8.36
N VAL A 64 3.99 -2.17 -7.40
CA VAL A 64 4.06 -3.37 -6.58
C VAL A 64 3.99 -2.94 -5.12
N MET A 65 3.16 -3.64 -4.32
CA MET A 65 3.13 -3.38 -2.88
C MET A 65 4.38 -3.99 -2.23
N ASP A 66 5.10 -3.18 -1.46
CA ASP A 66 6.29 -3.61 -0.75
C ASP A 66 5.96 -3.90 0.71
N VAL A 67 5.77 -5.18 1.04
CA VAL A 67 5.45 -5.61 2.41
C VAL A 67 6.64 -5.56 3.35
N PHE A 68 7.86 -5.40 2.82
CA PHE A 68 9.07 -5.35 3.65
C PHE A 68 9.32 -3.96 4.23
N ASN A 69 8.64 -2.94 3.73
CA ASN A 69 8.84 -1.55 4.14
C ASN A 69 7.54 -0.90 4.60
N LEU A 70 6.74 -1.63 5.37
CA LEU A 70 5.53 -1.10 5.98
C LEU A 70 5.89 0.06 6.91
N ALA A 71 5.03 1.07 6.97
CA ALA A 71 5.31 2.27 7.73
C ALA A 71 4.04 2.82 8.38
N THR A 72 4.23 3.66 9.38
CA THR A 72 3.16 4.42 10.02
C THR A 72 3.38 5.89 9.70
N LEU A 73 2.37 6.54 9.14
CA LEU A 73 2.45 7.93 8.74
C LEU A 73 1.43 8.77 9.50
N PRO A 74 1.79 10.00 9.90
CA PRO A 74 0.82 10.89 10.53
C PRO A 74 -0.24 11.34 9.50
N VAL A 75 -1.50 11.32 9.92
CA VAL A 75 -2.62 11.61 9.02
C VAL A 75 -2.57 13.02 8.48
N ASN A 76 -2.01 13.97 9.24
CA ASN A 76 -1.91 15.36 8.79
C ASN A 76 -0.92 15.59 7.64
N ARG A 77 -0.11 14.59 7.31
CA ARG A 77 0.81 14.65 6.18
C ARG A 77 0.26 13.94 4.95
N MET A 78 -0.87 13.27 5.08
CA MET A 78 -1.48 12.50 4.00
C MET A 78 -2.51 13.35 3.29
N GLY A 79 -2.53 13.26 1.98
CA GLY A 79 -3.47 14.00 1.17
C GLY A 79 -4.82 13.29 1.03
N THR A 80 -5.52 13.63 -0.03
CA THR A 80 -6.78 13.01 -0.40
C THR A 80 -6.53 11.71 -1.16
N PRO A 81 -7.33 10.66 -0.95
CA PRO A 81 -7.21 9.44 -1.75
C PRO A 81 -7.33 9.71 -3.25
N VAL A 82 -6.46 9.08 -4.03
CA VAL A 82 -6.46 9.21 -5.50
C VAL A 82 -7.00 7.96 -6.18
N ALA A 83 -7.10 6.85 -5.46
CA ALA A 83 -7.64 5.59 -5.96
C ALA A 83 -8.03 4.71 -4.78
N SER A 84 -8.61 3.55 -5.06
CA SER A 84 -8.96 2.56 -4.04
C SER A 84 -8.63 1.16 -4.55
N LEU A 85 -8.10 0.33 -3.67
CA LEU A 85 -7.86 -1.10 -3.92
C LEU A 85 -8.80 -1.96 -3.08
N ALA A 86 -9.97 -1.43 -2.74
CA ALA A 86 -10.96 -2.12 -1.92
C ALA A 86 -11.82 -3.12 -2.68
N ASP A 87 -11.68 -3.21 -4.01
CA ASP A 87 -12.36 -4.24 -4.79
C ASP A 87 -11.90 -5.64 -4.35
N GLU A 88 -12.75 -6.63 -4.54
CA GLU A 88 -12.52 -7.97 -4.01
C GLU A 88 -11.21 -8.58 -4.51
N GLU A 89 -10.94 -8.46 -5.80
CA GLU A 89 -9.72 -9.04 -6.39
C GLU A 89 -8.45 -8.41 -5.78
N SER A 90 -8.39 -7.10 -5.70
CA SER A 90 -7.25 -6.39 -5.12
C SER A 90 -7.11 -6.69 -3.64
N ARG A 91 -8.23 -6.71 -2.93
CA ARG A 91 -8.25 -6.99 -1.50
C ARG A 91 -7.68 -8.37 -1.18
N VAL A 92 -8.07 -9.39 -1.95
CA VAL A 92 -7.54 -10.75 -1.78
C VAL A 92 -6.02 -10.77 -1.98
N LYS A 93 -5.53 -10.09 -3.01
CA LYS A 93 -4.10 -10.01 -3.29
C LYS A 93 -3.34 -9.33 -2.15
N LEU A 94 -3.87 -8.20 -1.66
CA LEU A 94 -3.26 -7.45 -0.55
C LEU A 94 -3.22 -8.29 0.73
N MET A 95 -4.34 -8.88 1.10
CA MET A 95 -4.44 -9.65 2.33
C MET A 95 -3.58 -10.91 2.27
N ARG A 96 -3.53 -11.58 1.13
CA ARG A 96 -2.68 -12.75 0.96
C ARG A 96 -1.20 -12.41 1.18
N ALA A 97 -0.74 -11.32 0.60
CA ALA A 97 0.65 -10.88 0.76
C ALA A 97 0.96 -10.56 2.22
N LEU A 98 0.06 -9.85 2.90
CA LEU A 98 0.23 -9.52 4.32
C LEU A 98 0.21 -10.77 5.19
N ASP A 99 -0.73 -11.68 4.95
CA ASP A 99 -0.81 -12.94 5.71
C ASP A 99 0.46 -13.76 5.54
N ASP A 100 0.92 -13.92 4.32
CA ASP A 100 2.12 -14.70 4.03
C ASP A 100 3.36 -14.08 4.67
N PHE A 101 3.42 -12.74 4.71
CA PHE A 101 4.54 -12.03 5.33
C PHE A 101 4.52 -12.11 6.85
N LEU A 102 3.33 -12.06 7.46
CA LEU A 102 3.17 -11.97 8.91
C LEU A 102 2.95 -13.33 9.57
N SER A 103 2.44 -14.31 8.84
CA SER A 103 2.17 -15.63 9.39
C SER A 103 3.43 -16.45 9.56
N GLN A 104 3.47 -17.22 10.62
CA GLN A 104 4.44 -18.30 10.74
C GLN A 104 3.94 -19.49 9.93
N ALA A 105 4.75 -19.91 9.04
CA ALA A 105 4.45 -21.11 8.28
C ALA A 105 4.58 -22.35 9.16
#